data_9fa952e9f7ea4ac4cfd3a7f50ace8186
#
_entry.id   9fa952e9f7ea4ac4cfd3a7f50ace8186
#
_cell.length_a   1.000
_cell.length_b   1.000
_cell.length_c   1.000
_cell.angle_alpha   90.00
_cell.angle_beta   90.00
_cell.angle_gamma   90.00
#
_symmetry.space_group_name_H-M   'P 1'
#
loop_
_entity.id
_entity.type
_entity.pdbx_description
1 polymer ?
#
loop_
_entity_poly.entity_id
_entity_poly.type
_entity_poly.pdbx_seq_one_letter_code
_entity_poly.pdbx_strand_id
1 'polypeptide(L)'
;MKCSVFLVAMALYALNLASAQSTIKLRQLGGHEDLNHTNYIDHEAMRVAAKYAKNAQMYFQNTGKHHSVVNGTTLSRRADSGDIKLRMLDAATWVGDIEVGTPGQKQTVKFDSGSPNIVIGRDSYKPDQSITARGLRKDFEVAYVGAKVHGSVYTDEVNVAGVKAKHVAIGSSKSNFLGANEDQDLVGLFGLSYPNIGSFDVPDENTYVVASKKQKIFYDDIFQFYIRRNGDSFMNVGKIDKDRVDGDITWVDVDKSEGYWKADIEINGHKTSGTVDSGSTFLWGNNDEVKKILDEIDGVEVKKSDSGDWRGWYKCDNPPEVKLKVADMEVTMSKDAIIAGVQDDQCQLCIVGMDGINSWIYGVNFFQEFTVILDFDKERMGLGKQKE
;
A
#
# COMPACT_ATOMS: atom_id res chain seq x y z
N MET A 1 15.93 -32.88 45.88
CA MET A 1 16.47 -31.68 45.20
C MET A 1 16.54 -31.85 43.65
N LYS A 2 15.47 -32.26 43.01
CA LYS A 2 15.45 -32.37 41.52
C LYS A 2 14.23 -31.75 40.82
N CYS A 3 13.40 -31.01 41.56
CA CYS A 3 12.16 -30.37 41.03
C CYS A 3 12.29 -28.88 40.70
N SER A 4 13.34 -28.18 41.15
CA SER A 4 13.45 -26.73 41.01
C SER A 4 14.09 -26.27 39.69
N VAL A 5 14.80 -27.13 38.99
CA VAL A 5 15.51 -26.75 37.76
C VAL A 5 14.58 -26.79 36.53
N PHE A 6 13.54 -27.61 36.56
CA PHE A 6 12.58 -27.70 35.43
C PHE A 6 11.59 -26.52 35.37
N LEU A 7 11.25 -25.94 36.53
CA LEU A 7 10.34 -24.75 36.59
C LEU A 7 11.02 -23.46 36.13
N VAL A 8 12.34 -23.33 36.33
CA VAL A 8 13.09 -22.16 35.86
C VAL A 8 13.32 -22.21 34.36
N ALA A 9 13.50 -23.40 33.78
CA ALA A 9 13.66 -23.55 32.33
C ALA A 9 12.35 -23.29 31.58
N MET A 10 11.19 -23.67 32.13
CA MET A 10 9.88 -23.34 31.55
C MET A 10 9.53 -21.84 31.67
N ALA A 11 9.92 -21.19 32.77
CA ALA A 11 9.72 -19.75 32.93
C ALA A 11 10.60 -18.93 31.99
N LEU A 12 11.81 -19.37 31.70
CA LEU A 12 12.70 -18.73 30.71
C LEU A 12 12.25 -18.98 29.26
N TYR A 13 11.60 -20.11 28.98
CA TYR A 13 11.01 -20.37 27.66
C TYR A 13 9.71 -19.57 27.43
N ALA A 14 8.92 -19.37 28.49
CA ALA A 14 7.71 -18.54 28.44
C ALA A 14 8.05 -17.02 28.33
N LEU A 15 9.20 -16.58 28.85
CA LEU A 15 9.66 -15.18 28.75
C LEU A 15 10.25 -14.85 27.37
N ASN A 16 10.71 -15.81 26.60
CA ASN A 16 11.17 -15.61 25.22
C ASN A 16 10.05 -15.68 24.16
N LEU A 17 8.82 -16.04 24.55
CA LEU A 17 7.60 -15.89 23.75
C LEU A 17 6.87 -14.56 24.02
N ALA A 18 7.46 -13.66 24.80
CA ALA A 18 6.93 -12.34 25.00
C ALA A 18 7.04 -11.52 23.71
N SER A 19 5.99 -11.63 22.91
CA SER A 19 5.54 -10.69 21.86
C SER A 19 6.66 -9.91 21.19
N ALA A 20 7.12 -10.37 20.05
CA ALA A 20 7.79 -9.48 19.10
C ALA A 20 6.77 -8.42 18.65
N GLN A 21 6.57 -7.41 19.46
CA GLN A 21 5.99 -6.15 19.01
C GLN A 21 7.13 -5.39 18.36
N SER A 22 6.98 -5.12 17.08
CA SER A 22 7.99 -4.44 16.31
C SER A 22 7.37 -3.25 15.59
N THR A 23 8.07 -2.14 15.58
CA THR A 23 7.61 -0.89 14.97
C THR A 23 8.63 -0.45 13.94
N ILE A 24 8.15 -0.17 12.74
CA ILE A 24 8.93 0.47 11.69
C ILE A 24 8.52 1.93 11.63
N LYS A 25 9.48 2.83 11.79
CA LYS A 25 9.27 4.24 11.51
C LYS A 25 9.16 4.43 10.01
N LEU A 26 8.00 4.90 9.53
CA LEU A 26 7.81 5.30 8.15
C LEU A 26 8.27 6.73 7.98
N ARG A 27 8.88 7.03 6.86
CA ARG A 27 9.21 8.40 6.47
C ARG A 27 8.54 8.73 5.14
N GLN A 28 8.07 9.95 5.02
CA GLN A 28 7.57 10.50 3.77
C GLN A 28 8.76 10.80 2.87
N LEU A 29 8.65 10.45 1.60
CA LEU A 29 9.54 10.92 0.55
C LEU A 29 8.86 12.09 -0.17
N GLY A 30 9.62 13.16 -0.40
CA GLY A 30 9.08 14.40 -1.00
C GLY A 30 8.37 15.33 0.00
N GLY A 31 7.98 16.49 -0.45
CA GLY A 31 7.36 17.55 0.33
C GLY A 31 6.21 18.24 -0.41
N HIS A 32 5.60 19.24 0.21
CA HIS A 32 4.52 20.03 -0.40
C HIS A 32 4.92 20.73 -1.71
N GLU A 33 6.21 21.07 -1.87
CA GLU A 33 6.73 21.70 -3.09
C GLU A 33 6.59 20.80 -4.32
N ASP A 34 6.49 19.49 -4.10
CA ASP A 34 6.38 18.49 -5.15
C ASP A 34 4.96 18.35 -5.71
N LEU A 35 3.94 18.94 -5.05
CA LEU A 35 2.56 18.94 -5.53
C LEU A 35 2.30 19.98 -6.65
N ASN A 36 3.27 20.80 -6.99
CA ASN A 36 3.15 21.87 -7.99
C ASN A 36 3.21 21.41 -9.46
N HIS A 37 3.15 20.08 -9.71
CA HIS A 37 3.22 19.56 -11.08
C HIS A 37 1.86 19.07 -11.55
N THR A 38 1.30 19.73 -12.56
CA THR A 38 0.02 19.39 -13.22
C THR A 38 -0.06 17.93 -13.71
N ASN A 39 1.09 17.29 -13.96
CA ASN A 39 1.15 15.93 -14.48
C ASN A 39 1.26 14.85 -13.39
N TYR A 40 1.45 15.21 -12.11
CA TYR A 40 1.66 14.21 -11.03
C TYR A 40 0.47 13.26 -10.88
N ILE A 41 -0.74 13.81 -10.86
CA ILE A 41 -1.96 13.00 -10.68
C ILE A 41 -2.21 12.09 -11.86
N ASP A 42 -1.93 12.56 -13.09
CA ASP A 42 -2.08 11.72 -14.28
C ASP A 42 -1.06 10.56 -14.28
N HIS A 43 0.16 10.79 -13.79
CA HIS A 43 1.13 9.71 -13.58
C HIS A 43 0.69 8.71 -12.52
N GLU A 44 0.18 9.20 -11.39
CA GLU A 44 -0.36 8.34 -10.34
C GLU A 44 -1.59 7.55 -10.86
N ALA A 45 -2.49 8.18 -11.62
CA ALA A 45 -3.62 7.50 -12.26
C ALA A 45 -3.16 6.35 -13.17
N MET A 46 -2.15 6.60 -14.02
CA MET A 46 -1.58 5.55 -14.86
C MET A 46 -0.95 4.43 -14.04
N ARG A 47 -0.21 4.78 -12.95
CA ARG A 47 0.45 3.81 -12.07
C ARG A 47 -0.58 2.90 -11.39
N VAL A 48 -1.62 3.48 -10.83
CA VAL A 48 -2.71 2.75 -10.18
C VAL A 48 -3.44 1.88 -11.18
N ALA A 49 -3.81 2.40 -12.37
CA ALA A 49 -4.45 1.64 -13.42
C ALA A 49 -3.61 0.43 -13.88
N ALA A 50 -2.30 0.61 -14.10
CA ALA A 50 -1.40 -0.47 -14.50
C ALA A 50 -1.28 -1.56 -13.41
N LYS A 51 -1.18 -1.16 -12.13
CA LYS A 51 -1.14 -2.07 -10.97
C LYS A 51 -2.39 -2.94 -10.93
N TYR A 52 -3.57 -2.34 -10.95
CA TYR A 52 -4.83 -3.07 -10.83
C TYR A 52 -5.16 -3.90 -12.08
N ALA A 53 -4.81 -3.45 -13.29
CA ALA A 53 -4.91 -4.26 -14.50
C ALA A 53 -4.03 -5.51 -14.42
N LYS A 54 -2.78 -5.37 -13.92
CA LYS A 54 -1.87 -6.51 -13.73
C LYS A 54 -2.40 -7.46 -12.66
N ASN A 55 -2.84 -6.95 -11.53
CA ASN A 55 -3.40 -7.76 -10.46
C ASN A 55 -4.63 -8.55 -10.93
N ALA A 56 -5.53 -7.92 -11.70
CA ALA A 56 -6.69 -8.61 -12.28
C ALA A 56 -6.29 -9.70 -13.27
N GLN A 57 -5.26 -9.46 -14.08
CA GLN A 57 -4.69 -10.48 -14.97
C GLN A 57 -4.14 -11.67 -14.16
N MET A 58 -3.38 -11.40 -13.09
CA MET A 58 -2.81 -12.44 -12.25
C MET A 58 -3.89 -13.21 -11.50
N TYR A 59 -4.92 -12.51 -10.99
CA TYR A 59 -6.07 -13.15 -10.38
C TYR A 59 -6.75 -14.13 -11.34
N PHE A 60 -6.95 -13.72 -12.60
CA PHE A 60 -7.51 -14.61 -13.62
C PHE A 60 -6.61 -15.83 -13.87
N GLN A 61 -5.29 -15.64 -13.97
CA GLN A 61 -4.34 -16.74 -14.14
C GLN A 61 -4.32 -17.70 -12.96
N ASN A 62 -4.41 -17.16 -11.73
CA ASN A 62 -4.32 -17.96 -10.51
C ASN A 62 -5.63 -18.67 -10.14
N THR A 63 -6.78 -18.09 -10.51
CA THR A 63 -8.10 -18.60 -10.04
C THR A 63 -9.05 -19.01 -11.15
N GLY A 64 -8.79 -18.62 -12.39
CA GLY A 64 -9.69 -18.80 -13.53
C GLY A 64 -10.92 -17.88 -13.52
N LYS A 65 -11.00 -16.92 -12.60
CA LYS A 65 -12.12 -15.98 -12.45
C LYS A 65 -11.71 -14.57 -12.83
N HIS A 66 -12.66 -13.79 -13.39
CA HIS A 66 -12.43 -12.36 -13.61
C HIS A 66 -12.51 -11.59 -12.30
N HIS A 67 -11.59 -10.64 -12.11
CA HIS A 67 -11.58 -9.78 -10.94
C HIS A 67 -12.64 -8.68 -11.06
N SER A 68 -13.33 -8.37 -9.97
CA SER A 68 -14.42 -7.37 -9.96
C SER A 68 -13.94 -5.92 -10.08
N VAL A 69 -12.68 -5.64 -9.73
CA VAL A 69 -12.11 -4.28 -9.69
C VAL A 69 -11.97 -3.63 -11.06
N VAL A 70 -11.80 -4.43 -12.14
CA VAL A 70 -11.64 -3.90 -13.50
C VAL A 70 -12.71 -4.48 -14.43
N ASN A 71 -13.24 -3.64 -15.31
CA ASN A 71 -14.04 -4.12 -16.44
C ASN A 71 -13.16 -4.97 -17.36
N GLY A 72 -13.69 -6.07 -17.88
CA GLY A 72 -12.98 -7.00 -18.78
C GLY A 72 -12.46 -6.40 -20.11
N THR A 73 -12.49 -5.11 -20.26
CA THR A 73 -11.84 -4.33 -21.31
C THR A 73 -10.48 -3.90 -20.82
N THR A 74 -9.47 -4.31 -21.54
CA THR A 74 -8.06 -3.95 -21.36
C THR A 74 -7.93 -2.46 -21.04
N LEU A 75 -7.41 -2.13 -19.84
CA LEU A 75 -6.86 -0.82 -19.53
C LEU A 75 -5.58 -0.61 -20.38
N SER A 76 -5.73 -0.52 -21.69
CA SER A 76 -4.64 -0.14 -22.56
C SER A 76 -4.81 1.32 -22.95
N ARG A 77 -4.34 2.21 -22.09
CA ARG A 77 -3.96 3.53 -22.56
C ARG A 77 -2.65 3.33 -23.36
N ARG A 78 -2.71 3.52 -24.65
CA ARG A 78 -1.52 3.79 -25.46
C ARG A 78 -0.97 5.12 -24.96
N ALA A 79 0.15 5.06 -24.23
CA ALA A 79 1.04 6.18 -24.17
C ALA A 79 1.57 6.39 -25.59
N ASP A 80 1.22 7.50 -26.20
CA ASP A 80 1.95 7.95 -27.37
C ASP A 80 3.41 8.13 -26.96
N SER A 81 4.31 7.53 -27.73
CA SER A 81 5.75 7.52 -27.48
C SER A 81 6.32 8.94 -27.60
N GLY A 82 6.37 9.62 -26.48
CA GLY A 82 7.19 10.81 -26.26
C GLY A 82 8.10 10.52 -25.08
N ASP A 83 9.43 10.73 -25.24
CA ASP A 83 10.41 10.67 -24.15
C ASP A 83 10.07 11.73 -23.09
N ILE A 84 9.14 11.41 -22.22
CA ILE A 84 8.91 12.18 -21.01
C ILE A 84 9.95 11.67 -19.99
N LYS A 85 10.95 12.50 -19.71
CA LYS A 85 11.77 12.33 -18.49
C LYS A 85 10.84 12.47 -17.31
N LEU A 86 10.36 11.31 -16.83
CA LEU A 86 9.51 11.22 -15.65
C LEU A 86 10.34 11.63 -14.44
N ARG A 87 10.06 12.83 -13.95
CA ARG A 87 10.43 13.24 -12.61
C ARG A 87 9.26 12.85 -11.73
N MET A 88 9.29 11.64 -11.13
CA MET A 88 8.34 11.32 -10.08
C MET A 88 8.71 12.11 -8.83
N LEU A 89 7.80 12.98 -8.46
CA LEU A 89 7.83 13.79 -7.26
C LEU A 89 6.84 13.15 -6.30
N ASP A 90 7.37 12.47 -5.30
CA ASP A 90 6.57 11.63 -4.40
C ASP A 90 6.14 12.42 -3.16
N ALA A 91 5.18 13.33 -3.34
CA ALA A 91 4.61 14.09 -2.23
C ALA A 91 3.84 13.24 -1.20
N ALA A 92 3.62 11.95 -1.48
CA ALA A 92 2.73 11.11 -0.66
C ALA A 92 3.22 9.65 -0.51
N THR A 93 4.51 9.39 -0.60
CA THR A 93 5.08 8.06 -0.38
C THR A 93 5.73 7.95 0.99
N TRP A 94 5.27 6.99 1.79
CA TRP A 94 5.86 6.62 3.08
C TRP A 94 6.61 5.31 2.93
N VAL A 95 7.85 5.29 3.41
CA VAL A 95 8.76 4.16 3.29
C VAL A 95 9.33 3.77 4.64
N GLY A 96 9.76 2.53 4.76
CA GLY A 96 10.48 2.01 5.90
C GLY A 96 11.57 1.03 5.48
N ASP A 97 12.43 0.68 6.42
CA ASP A 97 13.56 -0.17 6.17
C ASP A 97 13.28 -1.61 6.59
N ILE A 98 13.67 -2.55 5.75
CA ILE A 98 13.71 -3.98 6.01
C ILE A 98 15.13 -4.49 5.75
N GLU A 99 15.40 -5.73 6.15
CA GLU A 99 16.63 -6.42 5.76
C GLU A 99 16.29 -7.70 5.02
N VAL A 100 17.04 -8.00 3.96
CA VAL A 100 16.88 -9.18 3.13
C VAL A 100 18.18 -9.95 3.07
N GLY A 101 18.11 -11.25 3.32
CA GLY A 101 19.25 -12.15 3.23
C GLY A 101 20.06 -12.30 4.52
N THR A 102 21.13 -13.10 4.43
CA THR A 102 22.06 -13.36 5.52
C THR A 102 23.51 -13.29 4.99
N PRO A 103 24.31 -12.28 5.39
CA PRO A 103 23.94 -11.17 6.29
C PRO A 103 22.84 -10.30 5.71
N GLY A 104 22.10 -9.60 6.59
CA GLY A 104 20.96 -8.76 6.20
C GLY A 104 21.42 -7.57 5.34
N GLN A 105 20.83 -7.43 4.17
CA GLN A 105 21.02 -6.31 3.26
C GLN A 105 19.85 -5.34 3.44
N LYS A 106 20.15 -4.12 3.87
CA LYS A 106 19.14 -3.09 4.10
C LYS A 106 18.45 -2.70 2.78
N GLN A 107 17.12 -2.70 2.80
CA GLN A 107 16.28 -2.29 1.69
C GLN A 107 15.25 -1.29 2.19
N THR A 108 15.17 -0.12 1.58
CA THR A 108 14.11 0.84 1.86
C THR A 108 12.95 0.58 0.91
N VAL A 109 11.79 0.27 1.47
CA VAL A 109 10.62 -0.19 0.70
C VAL A 109 9.37 0.62 1.04
N LYS A 110 8.43 0.70 0.07
CA LYS A 110 7.06 1.11 0.30
C LYS A 110 6.25 -0.12 0.70
N PHE A 111 5.53 -0.05 1.83
CA PHE A 111 4.60 -1.10 2.23
C PHE A 111 3.29 -0.93 1.47
N ASP A 112 2.86 -1.98 0.78
CA ASP A 112 1.80 -1.94 -0.22
C ASP A 112 0.71 -2.96 0.09
N SER A 113 -0.40 -2.51 0.70
CA SER A 113 -1.56 -3.38 0.99
C SER A 113 -2.37 -3.75 -0.25
N GLY A 114 -2.06 -3.19 -1.42
CA GLY A 114 -2.70 -3.50 -2.70
C GLY A 114 -1.89 -4.45 -3.59
N SER A 115 -0.77 -5.02 -3.12
CA SER A 115 -0.02 -6.08 -3.83
C SER A 115 0.58 -7.10 -2.85
N PRO A 116 0.83 -8.37 -3.26
CA PRO A 116 1.28 -9.41 -2.33
C PRO A 116 2.78 -9.69 -2.38
N ASN A 117 3.52 -9.21 -3.38
CA ASN A 117 4.90 -9.59 -3.61
C ASN A 117 5.90 -8.56 -3.06
N ILE A 118 7.07 -9.06 -2.64
CA ILE A 118 8.23 -8.21 -2.38
C ILE A 118 9.03 -8.12 -3.67
N VAL A 119 9.22 -6.89 -4.16
CA VAL A 119 10.02 -6.63 -5.36
C VAL A 119 11.08 -5.59 -5.03
N ILE A 120 12.35 -5.95 -5.22
CA ILE A 120 13.50 -5.07 -4.99
C ILE A 120 14.15 -4.76 -6.34
N GLY A 121 14.25 -3.50 -6.65
CA GLY A 121 14.87 -2.98 -7.87
C GLY A 121 16.27 -2.42 -7.67
N ARG A 122 16.74 -1.70 -8.70
CA ARG A 122 18.02 -0.96 -8.72
C ARG A 122 19.25 -1.84 -8.39
N ASP A 123 19.12 -3.16 -8.59
CA ASP A 123 20.19 -4.10 -8.22
C ASP A 123 20.60 -3.98 -6.73
N SER A 124 19.71 -3.51 -5.87
CA SER A 124 19.99 -3.23 -4.46
C SER A 124 20.14 -4.51 -3.62
N TYR A 125 19.32 -5.53 -3.90
CA TYR A 125 19.46 -6.84 -3.29
C TYR A 125 20.41 -7.71 -4.11
N LYS A 126 21.42 -8.28 -3.45
CA LYS A 126 22.47 -9.14 -4.02
C LYS A 126 22.28 -10.57 -3.49
N PRO A 127 21.56 -11.45 -4.21
CA PRO A 127 21.34 -12.80 -3.75
C PRO A 127 22.61 -13.65 -3.67
N ASP A 128 23.64 -13.35 -4.46
CA ASP A 128 24.94 -14.00 -4.43
C ASP A 128 25.75 -13.67 -3.16
N GLN A 129 25.40 -12.59 -2.45
CA GLN A 129 25.99 -12.22 -1.16
C GLN A 129 25.19 -12.72 0.04
N SER A 130 24.11 -13.47 -0.17
CA SER A 130 23.31 -14.07 0.90
C SER A 130 23.48 -15.60 0.93
N ILE A 131 23.89 -16.11 2.08
CA ILE A 131 24.07 -17.56 2.28
C ILE A 131 22.74 -18.32 2.38
N THR A 132 21.63 -17.61 2.61
CA THR A 132 20.26 -18.14 2.70
C THR A 132 19.46 -18.01 1.42
N ALA A 133 19.96 -17.25 0.44
CA ALA A 133 19.31 -17.09 -0.85
C ALA A 133 19.22 -18.41 -1.65
N ARG A 134 18.07 -18.62 -2.29
CA ARG A 134 17.85 -19.73 -3.23
C ARG A 134 17.15 -19.22 -4.48
N GLY A 135 17.78 -19.33 -5.63
CA GLY A 135 17.19 -19.02 -6.93
C GLY A 135 16.12 -20.04 -7.29
N LEU A 136 14.93 -19.57 -7.64
CA LEU A 136 13.81 -20.44 -8.01
C LEU A 136 13.79 -20.81 -9.50
N ARG A 137 14.72 -20.27 -10.30
CA ARG A 137 14.75 -20.42 -11.78
C ARG A 137 13.44 -19.98 -12.41
N LYS A 138 12.83 -18.94 -11.84
CA LYS A 138 11.63 -18.30 -12.33
C LYS A 138 11.92 -16.83 -12.51
N ASP A 139 11.42 -16.28 -13.60
CA ASP A 139 11.45 -14.86 -13.87
C ASP A 139 10.08 -14.26 -13.60
N PHE A 140 10.05 -12.97 -13.32
CA PHE A 140 8.82 -12.23 -13.19
C PHE A 140 8.81 -11.02 -14.12
N GLU A 141 7.62 -10.63 -14.52
CA GLU A 141 7.36 -9.35 -15.18
C GLU A 141 6.23 -8.65 -14.41
N VAL A 142 6.50 -7.45 -13.94
CA VAL A 142 5.46 -6.56 -13.41
C VAL A 142 5.45 -5.28 -14.24
N ALA A 143 4.25 -4.81 -14.54
CA ALA A 143 4.06 -3.56 -15.27
C ALA A 143 3.81 -2.45 -14.26
N TYR A 144 4.64 -1.42 -14.34
CA TYR A 144 4.40 -0.12 -13.73
C TYR A 144 4.29 0.92 -14.83
N VAL A 145 3.79 2.12 -14.52
CA VAL A 145 3.64 3.17 -15.53
C VAL A 145 4.93 3.39 -16.30
N GLY A 146 4.84 3.20 -17.61
CA GLY A 146 5.95 3.46 -18.53
C GLY A 146 7.13 2.48 -18.47
N ALA A 147 7.10 1.49 -17.56
CA ALA A 147 8.18 0.51 -17.44
C ALA A 147 7.66 -0.90 -17.20
N LYS A 148 8.17 -1.86 -17.97
CA LYS A 148 8.11 -3.28 -17.64
C LYS A 148 9.33 -3.62 -16.80
N VAL A 149 9.08 -4.14 -15.61
CA VAL A 149 10.14 -4.59 -14.71
C VAL A 149 10.29 -6.08 -14.85
N HIS A 150 11.45 -6.47 -15.28
CA HIS A 150 11.86 -7.87 -15.38
C HIS A 150 12.88 -8.20 -14.31
N GLY A 151 12.81 -9.38 -13.79
CA GLY A 151 13.78 -9.86 -12.82
C GLY A 151 13.61 -11.34 -12.54
N SER A 152 14.47 -11.86 -11.68
CA SER A 152 14.44 -13.25 -11.27
C SER A 152 13.93 -13.39 -9.84
N VAL A 153 13.24 -14.49 -9.55
CA VAL A 153 12.67 -14.78 -8.23
C VAL A 153 13.63 -15.63 -7.41
N TYR A 154 13.84 -15.18 -6.18
CA TYR A 154 14.62 -15.88 -5.16
C TYR A 154 13.75 -16.12 -3.93
N THR A 155 14.12 -17.10 -3.09
CA THR A 155 13.66 -17.12 -1.69
C THR A 155 14.82 -16.80 -0.78
N ASP A 156 14.55 -16.03 0.27
CA ASP A 156 15.55 -15.67 1.28
C ASP A 156 14.90 -15.41 2.66
N GLU A 157 15.72 -15.07 3.66
CA GLU A 157 15.24 -14.52 4.92
C GLU A 157 14.85 -13.05 4.73
N VAL A 158 13.72 -12.66 5.31
CA VAL A 158 13.27 -11.27 5.36
C VAL A 158 13.06 -10.87 6.81
N ASN A 159 13.78 -9.84 7.23
CA ASN A 159 13.71 -9.27 8.57
C ASN A 159 12.89 -7.98 8.54
N VAL A 160 11.76 -8.01 9.23
CA VAL A 160 10.88 -6.86 9.41
C VAL A 160 10.88 -6.49 10.88
N ALA A 161 11.40 -5.30 11.21
CA ALA A 161 11.45 -4.79 12.57
C ALA A 161 12.09 -5.74 13.61
N GLY A 162 13.15 -6.46 13.20
CA GLY A 162 13.87 -7.41 14.05
C GLY A 162 13.34 -8.84 14.04
N VAL A 163 12.23 -9.09 13.32
CA VAL A 163 11.61 -10.42 13.23
C VAL A 163 11.81 -11.02 11.84
N LYS A 164 12.35 -12.25 11.79
CA LYS A 164 12.76 -12.90 10.55
C LYS A 164 11.78 -13.97 10.09
N ALA A 165 11.31 -13.85 8.85
CA ALA A 165 10.64 -14.92 8.12
C ALA A 165 11.63 -15.57 7.13
N LYS A 166 11.58 -16.91 7.03
CA LYS A 166 12.43 -17.68 6.11
C LYS A 166 11.67 -18.07 4.85
N HIS A 167 12.42 -18.32 3.78
CA HIS A 167 11.88 -18.81 2.50
C HIS A 167 10.85 -17.86 1.86
N VAL A 168 10.99 -16.56 2.11
CA VAL A 168 10.12 -15.53 1.51
C VAL A 168 10.55 -15.28 0.06
N ALA A 169 9.58 -15.27 -0.85
CA ALA A 169 9.83 -15.00 -2.26
C ALA A 169 10.09 -13.51 -2.49
N ILE A 170 11.17 -13.22 -3.21
CA ILE A 170 11.64 -11.88 -3.52
C ILE A 170 11.92 -11.79 -5.01
N GLY A 171 11.28 -10.86 -5.69
CA GLY A 171 11.63 -10.46 -7.05
C GLY A 171 12.81 -9.51 -7.02
N SER A 172 13.93 -9.91 -7.62
CA SER A 172 15.12 -9.09 -7.75
C SER A 172 15.23 -8.55 -9.17
N SER A 173 15.32 -7.23 -9.32
CA SER A 173 15.45 -6.53 -10.61
C SER A 173 16.60 -5.54 -10.60
N LYS A 174 17.21 -5.35 -11.77
CA LYS A 174 18.19 -4.27 -11.98
C LYS A 174 17.54 -2.94 -12.33
N SER A 175 16.27 -2.96 -12.73
CA SER A 175 15.55 -1.77 -13.16
C SER A 175 15.19 -0.87 -11.99
N ASN A 176 15.22 0.44 -12.23
CA ASN A 176 14.56 1.42 -11.37
C ASN A 176 13.10 1.54 -11.85
N PHE A 177 12.15 0.96 -11.12
CA PHE A 177 10.75 0.85 -11.56
C PHE A 177 9.77 1.70 -10.73
N LEU A 178 10.25 2.26 -9.65
CA LEU A 178 9.39 3.05 -8.76
C LEU A 178 9.39 4.53 -9.13
N GLY A 179 10.12 4.89 -10.20
CA GLY A 179 10.28 6.27 -10.65
C GLY A 179 10.97 7.19 -9.65
N ALA A 180 11.49 6.64 -8.56
CA ALA A 180 12.28 7.38 -7.61
C ALA A 180 13.50 8.01 -8.30
N ASN A 181 13.80 9.27 -8.02
CA ASN A 181 15.01 9.91 -8.48
C ASN A 181 16.23 9.10 -8.02
N GLU A 182 17.37 9.24 -8.71
CA GLU A 182 18.59 8.52 -8.34
C GLU A 182 19.04 8.77 -6.90
N ASP A 183 18.66 9.92 -6.35
CA ASP A 183 18.96 10.35 -4.98
C ASP A 183 17.96 9.82 -3.92
N GLN A 184 16.87 9.16 -4.34
CA GLN A 184 15.91 8.60 -3.40
C GLN A 184 16.30 7.18 -2.98
N ASP A 185 16.22 6.91 -1.68
CA ASP A 185 16.58 5.61 -1.10
C ASP A 185 15.56 4.49 -1.41
N LEU A 186 14.39 4.81 -1.92
CA LEU A 186 13.35 3.83 -2.23
C LEU A 186 13.83 2.86 -3.31
N VAL A 187 13.93 1.59 -2.95
CA VAL A 187 14.42 0.55 -3.85
C VAL A 187 13.40 -0.56 -4.15
N GLY A 188 12.28 -0.60 -3.43
CA GLY A 188 11.34 -1.70 -3.63
C GLY A 188 9.95 -1.49 -3.04
N LEU A 189 9.11 -2.49 -3.26
CA LEU A 189 7.78 -2.65 -2.68
C LEU A 189 7.76 -3.87 -1.77
N PHE A 190 7.03 -3.75 -0.66
CA PHE A 190 6.75 -4.85 0.27
C PHE A 190 5.24 -5.10 0.32
N GLY A 191 4.81 -6.17 -0.32
CA GLY A 191 3.40 -6.50 -0.47
C GLY A 191 2.75 -7.04 0.79
N LEU A 192 1.54 -6.54 1.09
CA LEU A 192 0.70 -6.90 2.23
C LEU A 192 -0.75 -7.22 1.83
N SER A 193 -0.99 -7.64 0.58
CA SER A 193 -2.26 -8.21 0.16
C SER A 193 -2.25 -9.75 0.20
N TYR A 194 -3.37 -10.35 -0.15
CA TYR A 194 -3.47 -11.81 -0.20
C TYR A 194 -2.81 -12.37 -1.48
N PRO A 195 -2.29 -13.62 -1.44
CA PRO A 195 -1.43 -14.17 -2.50
C PRO A 195 -2.13 -14.43 -3.83
N ASN A 196 -3.46 -14.57 -3.87
CA ASN A 196 -4.21 -14.91 -5.08
C ASN A 196 -4.13 -13.88 -6.23
N ILE A 197 -3.61 -12.68 -5.98
CA ILE A 197 -3.25 -11.68 -6.99
C ILE A 197 -1.74 -11.59 -7.24
N GLY A 198 -0.97 -12.55 -6.72
CA GLY A 198 0.49 -12.58 -6.83
C GLY A 198 1.00 -12.79 -8.24
N SER A 199 2.07 -12.08 -8.60
CA SER A 199 2.71 -12.12 -9.92
C SER A 199 3.87 -13.11 -10.03
N PHE A 200 4.30 -13.69 -8.91
CA PHE A 200 5.30 -14.74 -8.94
C PHE A 200 4.62 -16.11 -9.12
N ASP A 201 5.10 -16.91 -10.03
CA ASP A 201 4.66 -18.30 -10.17
C ASP A 201 5.38 -19.17 -9.11
N VAL A 202 5.02 -18.93 -7.84
CA VAL A 202 5.57 -19.63 -6.67
C VAL A 202 4.41 -20.03 -5.74
N PRO A 203 4.62 -21.03 -4.87
CA PRO A 203 3.61 -21.37 -3.86
C PRO A 203 3.25 -20.15 -2.99
N ASP A 204 1.98 -20.01 -2.65
CA ASP A 204 1.47 -18.92 -1.80
C ASP A 204 2.21 -18.81 -0.46
N GLU A 205 2.68 -19.95 0.06
CA GLU A 205 3.46 -20.02 1.30
C GLU A 205 4.79 -19.26 1.27
N ASN A 206 5.21 -18.80 0.10
CA ASN A 206 6.41 -17.99 -0.05
C ASN A 206 6.10 -16.48 -0.05
N THR A 207 4.85 -16.04 0.01
CA THR A 207 4.56 -14.63 0.33
C THR A 207 4.92 -14.36 1.80
N TYR A 208 5.36 -13.13 2.10
CA TYR A 208 5.80 -12.81 3.47
C TYR A 208 4.72 -13.11 4.51
N VAL A 209 3.47 -12.69 4.24
CA VAL A 209 2.36 -12.86 5.17
C VAL A 209 2.06 -14.33 5.45
N VAL A 210 2.02 -15.17 4.40
CA VAL A 210 1.76 -16.61 4.59
C VAL A 210 2.96 -17.30 5.24
N ALA A 211 4.18 -16.90 4.88
CA ALA A 211 5.41 -17.42 5.49
C ALA A 211 5.49 -17.08 6.99
N SER A 212 5.18 -15.84 7.36
CA SER A 212 5.19 -15.38 8.75
C SER A 212 4.19 -16.17 9.60
N LYS A 213 2.97 -16.31 9.11
CA LYS A 213 1.90 -17.06 9.78
C LYS A 213 2.26 -18.55 9.94
N LYS A 214 2.74 -19.17 8.87
CA LYS A 214 3.14 -20.60 8.87
C LYS A 214 4.28 -20.86 9.86
N GLN A 215 5.23 -19.92 9.95
CA GLN A 215 6.38 -20.03 10.86
C GLN A 215 6.08 -19.52 12.27
N LYS A 216 4.90 -18.95 12.51
CA LYS A 216 4.45 -18.38 13.81
C LYS A 216 5.47 -17.38 14.38
N ILE A 217 5.97 -16.48 13.52
CA ILE A 217 7.00 -15.52 13.90
C ILE A 217 6.44 -14.35 14.72
N PHE A 218 5.15 -14.05 14.57
CA PHE A 218 4.41 -13.08 15.37
C PHE A 218 3.42 -13.79 16.30
N TYR A 219 3.00 -13.11 17.34
CA TYR A 219 1.91 -13.58 18.20
C TYR A 219 0.57 -13.45 17.47
N ASP A 220 0.34 -12.28 16.84
CA ASP A 220 -0.76 -12.02 15.95
C ASP A 220 -0.18 -11.55 14.60
N ASP A 221 -0.65 -12.08 13.46
CA ASP A 221 -0.23 -11.63 12.13
C ASP A 221 -0.99 -10.34 11.77
N ILE A 222 -0.62 -9.27 12.46
CA ILE A 222 -1.23 -7.94 12.38
C ILE A 222 -0.20 -6.93 11.87
N PHE A 223 -0.66 -6.05 10.98
CA PHE A 223 0.08 -4.89 10.49
C PHE A 223 -0.78 -3.65 10.71
N GLN A 224 -0.32 -2.72 11.53
CA GLN A 224 -1.03 -1.48 11.83
C GLN A 224 -0.29 -0.30 11.24
N PHE A 225 -0.97 0.45 10.38
CA PHE A 225 -0.45 1.69 9.80
C PHE A 225 -0.94 2.89 10.60
N TYR A 226 0.00 3.79 10.89
CA TYR A 226 -0.24 5.11 11.45
C TYR A 226 0.57 6.09 10.61
N ILE A 227 -0.11 6.79 9.69
CA ILE A 227 0.50 7.66 8.69
C ILE A 227 0.07 9.10 8.92
N ARG A 228 1.02 10.00 9.06
CA ARG A 228 0.80 11.44 9.25
C ARG A 228 1.64 12.24 8.25
N ARG A 229 1.05 13.25 7.65
CA ARG A 229 1.78 14.15 6.75
C ARG A 229 2.79 15.01 7.52
N ASN A 230 2.37 15.55 8.65
CA ASN A 230 3.18 16.39 9.52
C ASN A 230 3.39 15.67 10.86
N GLY A 231 4.39 14.79 10.92
CA GLY A 231 4.70 14.06 12.14
C GLY A 231 5.30 12.68 11.89
N ASP A 232 5.56 11.99 12.98
CA ASP A 232 6.09 10.64 12.92
C ASP A 232 5.02 9.65 12.40
N SER A 233 5.40 8.83 11.44
CA SER A 233 4.59 7.76 10.86
C SER A 233 5.22 6.41 11.14
N PHE A 234 4.37 5.39 11.38
CA PHE A 234 4.83 4.08 11.80
C PHE A 234 4.02 2.96 11.15
N MET A 235 4.65 1.79 11.04
CA MET A 235 3.98 0.53 10.88
C MET A 235 4.34 -0.38 12.05
N ASN A 236 3.35 -0.77 12.86
CA ASN A 236 3.52 -1.77 13.90
C ASN A 236 3.22 -3.16 13.34
N VAL A 237 3.96 -4.15 13.80
CA VAL A 237 3.82 -5.54 13.38
C VAL A 237 3.66 -6.44 14.60
N GLY A 238 2.75 -7.41 14.52
CA GLY A 238 2.53 -8.42 15.56
C GLY A 238 1.67 -7.97 16.75
N LYS A 239 1.28 -6.68 16.82
CA LYS A 239 0.43 -6.16 17.89
C LYS A 239 -0.19 -4.82 17.52
N ILE A 240 -1.38 -4.55 18.03
CA ILE A 240 -2.04 -3.25 17.91
C ILE A 240 -1.51 -2.31 19.00
N ASP A 241 -1.00 -1.16 18.59
CA ASP A 241 -0.69 -0.04 19.45
C ASP A 241 -1.95 0.83 19.60
N LYS A 242 -2.66 0.65 20.72
CA LYS A 242 -3.89 1.38 21.03
C LYS A 242 -3.64 2.83 21.39
N ASP A 243 -2.41 3.19 21.78
CA ASP A 243 -2.07 4.56 22.14
C ASP A 243 -2.10 5.51 20.93
N ARG A 244 -2.15 4.93 19.71
CA ARG A 244 -2.27 5.66 18.43
C ARG A 244 -3.71 5.74 17.91
N VAL A 245 -4.68 5.20 18.64
CA VAL A 245 -6.10 5.17 18.26
C VAL A 245 -6.87 6.06 19.22
N ASP A 246 -7.68 6.95 18.68
CA ASP A 246 -8.64 7.75 19.45
C ASP A 246 -10.00 7.05 19.47
N GLY A 247 -10.40 6.55 20.63
CA GLY A 247 -11.63 5.80 20.83
C GLY A 247 -11.53 4.32 20.42
N ASP A 248 -12.61 3.80 19.88
CA ASP A 248 -12.74 2.38 19.51
C ASP A 248 -12.28 2.09 18.07
N ILE A 249 -11.89 0.84 17.85
CA ILE A 249 -11.56 0.32 16.51
C ILE A 249 -12.82 -0.31 15.91
N THR A 250 -13.24 0.20 14.77
CA THR A 250 -14.29 -0.43 13.94
C THR A 250 -13.68 -1.56 13.14
N TRP A 251 -14.24 -2.76 13.25
CA TRP A 251 -13.78 -3.95 12.53
C TRP A 251 -14.68 -4.24 11.34
N VAL A 252 -14.05 -4.50 10.19
CA VAL A 252 -14.70 -4.88 8.94
C VAL A 252 -14.18 -6.25 8.52
N ASP A 253 -15.08 -7.21 8.31
CA ASP A 253 -14.71 -8.52 7.78
C ASP A 253 -14.27 -8.39 6.32
N VAL A 254 -13.24 -9.12 5.93
CA VAL A 254 -12.63 -9.04 4.61
C VAL A 254 -12.85 -10.32 3.82
N ASP A 255 -13.42 -10.20 2.63
CA ASP A 255 -13.44 -11.29 1.66
C ASP A 255 -12.09 -11.38 0.94
N LYS A 256 -11.21 -12.24 1.44
CA LYS A 256 -9.89 -12.49 0.84
C LYS A 256 -9.95 -13.12 -0.55
N SER A 257 -11.13 -13.58 -1.00
CA SER A 257 -11.27 -14.28 -2.29
C SER A 257 -10.84 -13.43 -3.47
N GLU A 258 -10.97 -12.11 -3.37
CA GLU A 258 -10.51 -11.16 -4.40
C GLU A 258 -9.06 -10.67 -4.21
N GLY A 259 -8.41 -11.03 -3.11
CA GLY A 259 -7.01 -10.69 -2.85
C GLY A 259 -6.78 -9.33 -2.21
N TYR A 260 -7.82 -8.55 -1.98
CA TYR A 260 -7.71 -7.17 -1.47
C TYR A 260 -8.38 -6.96 -0.11
N TRP A 261 -7.93 -5.93 0.58
CA TRP A 261 -8.53 -5.37 1.79
C TRP A 261 -9.66 -4.43 1.40
N LYS A 262 -10.88 -4.96 1.29
CA LYS A 262 -12.05 -4.17 0.88
C LYS A 262 -12.83 -3.64 2.08
N ALA A 263 -13.35 -2.42 1.93
CA ALA A 263 -14.26 -1.79 2.87
C ALA A 263 -15.34 -0.98 2.17
N ASP A 264 -16.50 -0.89 2.83
CA ASP A 264 -17.56 0.04 2.45
C ASP A 264 -17.33 1.35 3.21
N ILE A 265 -17.23 2.44 2.47
CA ILE A 265 -16.92 3.78 2.99
C ILE A 265 -17.94 4.76 2.40
N GLU A 266 -18.52 5.63 3.23
CA GLU A 266 -19.29 6.74 2.73
C GLU A 266 -18.38 7.96 2.54
N ILE A 267 -18.44 8.61 1.38
CA ILE A 267 -17.77 9.88 1.07
C ILE A 267 -18.85 10.94 0.91
N ASN A 268 -18.93 11.90 1.82
CA ASN A 268 -19.98 12.93 1.86
C ASN A 268 -21.39 12.34 1.72
N GLY A 269 -21.68 11.23 2.41
CA GLY A 269 -22.99 10.55 2.36
C GLY A 269 -23.19 9.59 1.18
N HIS A 270 -22.28 9.57 0.21
CA HIS A 270 -22.32 8.61 -0.89
C HIS A 270 -21.66 7.28 -0.49
N LYS A 271 -22.42 6.21 -0.58
CA LYS A 271 -21.91 4.85 -0.30
C LYS A 271 -21.00 4.40 -1.42
N THR A 272 -19.79 4.03 -1.07
CA THR A 272 -18.77 3.53 -1.97
C THR A 272 -18.18 2.24 -1.41
N SER A 273 -17.62 1.37 -2.27
CA SER A 273 -16.96 0.13 -1.85
C SER A 273 -15.63 0.00 -2.58
N GLY A 274 -14.56 -0.30 -1.86
CA GLY A 274 -13.25 -0.32 -2.47
C GLY A 274 -12.13 -0.92 -1.64
N THR A 275 -10.96 -0.92 -2.23
CA THR A 275 -9.72 -1.45 -1.66
C THR A 275 -8.99 -0.38 -0.85
N VAL A 276 -8.62 -0.68 0.39
CA VAL A 276 -7.75 0.13 1.22
C VAL A 276 -6.29 -0.19 0.88
N ASP A 277 -5.63 0.74 0.19
CA ASP A 277 -4.36 0.50 -0.52
C ASP A 277 -3.28 1.52 -0.14
N SER A 278 -2.40 1.15 0.78
CA SER A 278 -1.25 1.97 1.20
C SER A 278 -0.21 2.17 0.09
N GLY A 279 -0.28 1.40 -0.98
CA GLY A 279 0.53 1.54 -2.18
C GLY A 279 0.01 2.57 -3.17
N SER A 280 -1.21 3.08 -3.01
CA SER A 280 -1.82 4.13 -3.83
C SER A 280 -1.90 5.46 -3.07
N THR A 281 -2.03 6.58 -3.78
CA THR A 281 -1.95 7.90 -3.16
C THR A 281 -3.33 8.44 -2.79
N PHE A 282 -4.23 8.63 -3.76
CA PHE A 282 -5.48 9.37 -3.63
C PHE A 282 -6.69 8.45 -3.39
N LEU A 283 -7.88 9.04 -3.33
CA LEU A 283 -9.16 8.34 -3.36
C LEU A 283 -9.60 8.24 -4.83
N TRP A 284 -9.39 7.07 -5.42
CA TRP A 284 -9.70 6.83 -6.83
C TRP A 284 -11.07 6.17 -6.95
N GLY A 285 -11.93 6.73 -7.77
CA GLY A 285 -13.25 6.18 -8.05
C GLY A 285 -13.60 6.19 -9.53
N ASN A 286 -14.66 5.47 -9.89
CA ASN A 286 -15.21 5.54 -11.23
C ASN A 286 -15.60 6.98 -11.57
N ASN A 287 -15.37 7.41 -12.80
CA ASN A 287 -15.61 8.79 -13.24
C ASN A 287 -17.04 9.29 -12.98
N ASP A 288 -18.05 8.46 -13.15
CA ASP A 288 -19.45 8.87 -12.96
C ASP A 288 -19.77 9.08 -11.48
N GLU A 289 -19.29 8.19 -10.60
CA GLU A 289 -19.44 8.32 -9.15
C GLU A 289 -18.68 9.51 -8.60
N VAL A 290 -17.41 9.68 -9.04
CA VAL A 290 -16.56 10.80 -8.62
C VAL A 290 -17.19 12.13 -9.01
N LYS A 291 -17.67 12.25 -10.27
CA LYS A 291 -18.34 13.48 -10.71
C LYS A 291 -19.52 13.82 -9.82
N LYS A 292 -20.37 12.81 -9.52
CA LYS A 292 -21.53 13.00 -8.67
C LYS A 292 -21.16 13.50 -7.27
N ILE A 293 -20.14 12.91 -6.66
CA ILE A 293 -19.66 13.32 -5.33
C ILE A 293 -19.09 14.75 -5.39
N LEU A 294 -18.27 15.05 -6.38
CA LEU A 294 -17.61 16.36 -6.51
C LEU A 294 -18.62 17.48 -6.77
N ASP A 295 -19.68 17.25 -7.58
CA ASP A 295 -20.72 18.23 -7.89
C ASP A 295 -21.52 18.65 -6.63
N GLU A 296 -21.54 17.83 -5.57
CA GLU A 296 -22.26 18.08 -4.33
C GLU A 296 -21.38 18.68 -3.21
N ILE A 297 -20.09 18.89 -3.47
CA ILE A 297 -19.17 19.52 -2.50
C ILE A 297 -19.16 21.05 -2.72
N ASP A 298 -19.62 21.79 -1.72
CA ASP A 298 -19.63 23.25 -1.77
C ASP A 298 -18.22 23.84 -1.96
N GLY A 299 -18.09 24.80 -2.88
CA GLY A 299 -16.84 25.48 -3.15
C GLY A 299 -15.86 24.73 -4.08
N VAL A 300 -16.30 23.61 -4.64
CA VAL A 300 -15.49 22.81 -5.59
C VAL A 300 -15.93 23.09 -7.03
N GLU A 301 -14.98 23.45 -7.88
CA GLU A 301 -15.14 23.52 -9.33
C GLU A 301 -14.74 22.18 -9.96
N VAL A 302 -15.67 21.53 -10.69
CA VAL A 302 -15.46 20.21 -11.28
C VAL A 302 -15.03 20.34 -12.73
N LYS A 303 -13.86 19.80 -13.08
CA LYS A 303 -13.26 19.89 -14.42
C LYS A 303 -12.80 18.49 -14.89
N LYS A 304 -12.78 18.30 -16.20
CA LYS A 304 -12.08 17.15 -16.80
C LYS A 304 -10.62 17.47 -17.01
N SER A 305 -9.74 16.51 -16.68
CA SER A 305 -8.35 16.53 -17.08
C SER A 305 -8.20 16.25 -18.58
N ASP A 306 -7.01 16.44 -19.12
CA ASP A 306 -6.68 16.09 -20.51
C ASP A 306 -6.86 14.58 -20.77
N SER A 307 -6.68 13.74 -19.75
CA SER A 307 -6.94 12.30 -19.80
C SER A 307 -8.42 11.93 -19.79
N GLY A 308 -9.33 12.90 -19.57
CA GLY A 308 -10.78 12.73 -19.54
C GLY A 308 -11.35 12.37 -18.17
N ASP A 309 -10.52 12.33 -17.13
CA ASP A 309 -10.92 12.00 -15.77
C ASP A 309 -11.45 13.24 -15.02
N TRP A 310 -12.47 13.06 -14.16
CA TRP A 310 -13.02 14.15 -13.38
C TRP A 310 -12.15 14.52 -12.19
N ARG A 311 -11.96 15.82 -11.97
CA ARG A 311 -11.14 16.44 -10.92
C ARG A 311 -11.94 17.55 -10.23
N GLY A 312 -11.79 17.68 -8.92
CA GLY A 312 -12.33 18.78 -8.14
C GLY A 312 -11.24 19.81 -7.82
N TRP A 313 -11.52 21.09 -8.03
CA TRP A 313 -10.63 22.21 -7.75
C TRP A 313 -11.27 23.18 -6.76
N TYR A 314 -10.51 23.76 -5.87
CA TYR A 314 -10.97 24.73 -4.89
C TYR A 314 -9.89 25.77 -4.60
N LYS A 315 -10.25 26.92 -4.03
CA LYS A 315 -9.26 27.91 -3.56
C LYS A 315 -8.52 27.37 -2.35
N CYS A 316 -7.19 27.34 -2.38
CA CYS A 316 -6.36 26.75 -1.33
C CYS A 316 -6.56 27.35 0.06
N ASP A 317 -6.94 28.64 0.13
CA ASP A 317 -7.25 29.35 1.37
C ASP A 317 -8.65 29.07 1.92
N ASN A 318 -9.53 28.41 1.14
CA ASN A 318 -10.88 28.05 1.53
C ASN A 318 -11.16 26.55 1.23
N PRO A 319 -10.53 25.61 1.96
CA PRO A 319 -10.70 24.18 1.75
C PRO A 319 -12.13 23.73 2.03
N PRO A 320 -12.71 22.88 1.16
CA PRO A 320 -14.03 22.33 1.38
C PRO A 320 -14.02 21.27 2.48
N GLU A 321 -15.20 20.99 3.05
CA GLU A 321 -15.38 19.89 3.99
C GLU A 321 -15.58 18.57 3.24
N VAL A 322 -14.70 17.59 3.51
CA VAL A 322 -14.82 16.23 3.00
C VAL A 322 -14.95 15.27 4.17
N LYS A 323 -16.03 14.52 4.20
CA LYS A 323 -16.33 13.54 5.26
C LYS A 323 -16.18 12.13 4.76
N LEU A 324 -15.50 11.32 5.55
CA LEU A 324 -15.39 9.87 5.38
C LEU A 324 -16.12 9.20 6.53
N LYS A 325 -16.96 8.20 6.23
CA LYS A 325 -17.66 7.43 7.25
C LYS A 325 -17.51 5.94 7.01
N VAL A 326 -17.16 5.22 8.07
CA VAL A 326 -17.05 3.75 8.12
C VAL A 326 -17.94 3.25 9.25
N ALA A 327 -18.97 2.51 8.93
CA ALA A 327 -20.03 2.13 9.88
C ALA A 327 -20.58 3.38 10.61
N ASP A 328 -20.42 3.47 11.92
CA ASP A 328 -20.88 4.62 12.72
C ASP A 328 -19.79 5.67 12.97
N MET A 329 -18.56 5.42 12.52
CA MET A 329 -17.43 6.33 12.71
C MET A 329 -17.32 7.30 11.53
N GLU A 330 -17.50 8.59 11.80
CA GLU A 330 -17.32 9.67 10.83
C GLU A 330 -16.07 10.50 11.16
N VAL A 331 -15.31 10.86 10.13
CA VAL A 331 -14.12 11.71 10.20
C VAL A 331 -14.23 12.77 9.12
N THR A 332 -14.01 14.03 9.49
CA THR A 332 -13.77 15.11 8.51
C THR A 332 -12.30 15.09 8.16
N MET A 333 -11.99 14.96 6.87
CA MET A 333 -10.60 14.93 6.39
C MET A 333 -9.89 16.25 6.71
N SER A 334 -8.66 16.14 7.16
CA SER A 334 -7.81 17.31 7.40
C SER A 334 -7.51 18.03 6.08
N LYS A 335 -7.30 19.34 6.16
CA LYS A 335 -6.98 20.16 4.99
C LYS A 335 -5.71 19.71 4.26
N ASP A 336 -4.79 19.06 4.96
CA ASP A 336 -3.57 18.51 4.37
C ASP A 336 -3.83 17.19 3.62
N ALA A 337 -4.78 16.39 4.11
CA ALA A 337 -5.13 15.10 3.51
C ALA A 337 -6.06 15.23 2.30
N ILE A 338 -6.82 16.32 2.18
CA ILE A 338 -7.69 16.50 1.00
C ILE A 338 -6.95 16.98 -0.25
N ILE A 339 -5.69 17.42 -0.14
CA ILE A 339 -4.92 17.98 -1.27
C ILE A 339 -4.28 16.86 -2.09
N ALA A 340 -4.55 16.86 -3.39
CA ALA A 340 -3.86 16.05 -4.39
C ALA A 340 -2.78 16.82 -5.16
N GLY A 341 -2.99 18.12 -5.39
CA GLY A 341 -2.07 18.97 -6.12
C GLY A 341 -2.37 20.46 -5.91
N VAL A 342 -1.42 21.29 -6.26
CA VAL A 342 -1.53 22.76 -6.18
C VAL A 342 -1.10 23.36 -7.50
N GLN A 343 -1.91 24.29 -8.01
CA GLN A 343 -1.58 25.09 -9.19
C GLN A 343 -1.99 26.55 -8.91
N ASP A 344 -1.01 27.42 -8.77
CA ASP A 344 -1.18 28.81 -8.36
C ASP A 344 -1.92 28.92 -7.01
N ASP A 345 -3.11 29.53 -6.97
CA ASP A 345 -3.99 29.63 -5.80
C ASP A 345 -5.07 28.52 -5.73
N GLN A 346 -5.05 27.60 -6.68
CA GLN A 346 -5.99 26.49 -6.78
C GLN A 346 -5.40 25.20 -6.25
N CYS A 347 -6.13 24.55 -5.36
CA CYS A 347 -5.84 23.23 -4.85
C CYS A 347 -6.77 22.19 -5.49
N GLN A 348 -6.22 21.03 -5.81
CA GLN A 348 -6.98 19.92 -6.33
C GLN A 348 -7.32 18.93 -5.21
N LEU A 349 -8.57 18.47 -5.17
CA LEU A 349 -9.02 17.46 -4.22
C LEU A 349 -8.40 16.09 -4.51
N CYS A 350 -8.18 15.35 -3.44
CA CYS A 350 -7.71 13.96 -3.48
C CYS A 350 -8.76 12.95 -3.97
N ILE A 351 -9.99 13.36 -4.23
CA ILE A 351 -11.05 12.54 -4.85
C ILE A 351 -10.90 12.66 -6.36
N VAL A 352 -10.52 11.57 -7.00
CA VAL A 352 -10.01 11.56 -8.37
C VAL A 352 -10.72 10.51 -9.21
N GLY A 353 -11.29 10.93 -10.34
CA GLY A 353 -11.90 10.03 -11.31
C GLY A 353 -10.86 9.19 -12.04
N MET A 354 -11.24 7.96 -12.39
CA MET A 354 -10.45 7.06 -13.22
C MET A 354 -11.35 6.19 -14.08
N ASP A 355 -11.09 6.18 -15.38
CA ASP A 355 -11.80 5.29 -16.29
C ASP A 355 -11.36 3.84 -16.12
N GLY A 356 -12.31 2.92 -16.31
CA GLY A 356 -12.05 1.48 -16.35
C GLY A 356 -11.95 0.78 -15.00
N ILE A 357 -12.15 1.49 -13.88
CA ILE A 357 -12.30 0.87 -12.56
C ILE A 357 -13.78 0.80 -12.16
N ASN A 358 -14.15 -0.28 -11.46
CA ASN A 358 -15.51 -0.52 -10.95
C ASN A 358 -15.56 -0.48 -9.42
N SER A 359 -14.44 -0.27 -8.77
CA SER A 359 -14.32 -0.29 -7.31
C SER A 359 -13.40 0.85 -6.90
N TRP A 360 -13.69 1.46 -5.77
CA TRP A 360 -12.85 2.50 -5.23
C TRP A 360 -11.48 1.97 -4.77
N ILE A 361 -10.51 2.88 -4.72
CA ILE A 361 -9.19 2.63 -4.15
C ILE A 361 -8.93 3.75 -3.16
N TYR A 362 -8.87 3.41 -1.89
CA TYR A 362 -8.62 4.35 -0.81
C TYR A 362 -7.13 4.34 -0.49
N GLY A 363 -6.44 5.31 -1.06
CA GLY A 363 -4.99 5.43 -0.95
C GLY A 363 -4.52 6.12 0.33
N VAL A 364 -3.29 6.57 0.34
CA VAL A 364 -2.61 7.12 1.51
C VAL A 364 -3.36 8.31 2.14
N ASN A 365 -4.10 9.11 1.36
CA ASN A 365 -4.95 10.17 1.93
C ASN A 365 -5.97 9.62 2.94
N PHE A 366 -6.50 8.41 2.72
CA PHE A 366 -7.34 7.71 3.68
C PHE A 366 -6.55 7.29 4.95
N PHE A 367 -5.34 6.77 4.77
CA PHE A 367 -4.47 6.37 5.89
C PHE A 367 -3.99 7.55 6.74
N GLN A 368 -4.09 8.79 6.27
CA GLN A 368 -3.80 9.97 7.07
C GLN A 368 -4.90 10.31 8.07
N GLU A 369 -6.12 9.84 7.82
CA GLU A 369 -7.28 10.05 8.69
C GLU A 369 -7.57 8.86 9.61
N PHE A 370 -7.22 7.66 9.16
CA PHE A 370 -7.47 6.43 9.89
C PHE A 370 -6.18 5.68 10.20
N THR A 371 -6.07 5.21 11.44
CA THR A 371 -5.20 4.08 11.74
C THR A 371 -5.80 2.84 11.09
N VAL A 372 -5.05 2.21 10.19
CA VAL A 372 -5.50 1.01 9.46
C VAL A 372 -4.78 -0.22 10.00
N ILE A 373 -5.54 -1.24 10.36
CA ILE A 373 -5.05 -2.48 10.95
C ILE A 373 -5.43 -3.63 10.02
N LEU A 374 -4.44 -4.33 9.48
CA LEU A 374 -4.62 -5.52 8.68
C LEU A 374 -4.43 -6.75 9.59
N ASP A 375 -5.52 -7.44 9.90
CA ASP A 375 -5.54 -8.64 10.77
C ASP A 375 -5.70 -9.88 9.89
N PHE A 376 -4.57 -10.48 9.52
CA PHE A 376 -4.53 -11.68 8.68
C PHE A 376 -4.98 -12.94 9.41
N ASP A 377 -4.93 -12.96 10.74
CA ASP A 377 -5.39 -14.12 11.51
C ASP A 377 -6.90 -14.25 11.51
N LYS A 378 -7.59 -13.12 11.64
CA LYS A 378 -9.04 -13.07 11.72
C LYS A 378 -9.69 -12.65 10.40
N GLU A 379 -8.89 -12.44 9.34
CA GLU A 379 -9.35 -12.04 8.01
C GLU A 379 -10.28 -10.81 8.07
N ARG A 380 -9.83 -9.78 8.80
CA ARG A 380 -10.58 -8.54 9.03
C ARG A 380 -9.66 -7.33 9.01
N MET A 381 -10.23 -6.18 8.78
CA MET A 381 -9.55 -4.89 8.83
C MET A 381 -10.11 -4.05 9.98
N GLY A 382 -9.23 -3.48 10.80
CA GLY A 382 -9.58 -2.52 11.83
C GLY A 382 -9.34 -1.11 11.35
N LEU A 383 -10.30 -0.22 11.58
CA LEU A 383 -10.21 1.20 11.31
C LEU A 383 -10.49 1.98 12.59
N GLY A 384 -9.61 2.91 12.94
CA GLY A 384 -9.74 3.78 14.09
C GLY A 384 -9.36 5.21 13.76
N LYS A 385 -9.95 6.20 14.44
CA LYS A 385 -9.48 7.57 14.31
C LYS A 385 -8.03 7.66 14.79
N GLN A 386 -7.22 8.44 14.08
CA GLN A 386 -5.85 8.69 14.55
C GLN A 386 -5.88 9.59 15.79
N LYS A 387 -5.09 9.23 16.78
CA LYS A 387 -4.85 10.09 17.94
C LYS A 387 -3.83 11.17 17.57
N GLU A 388 -4.15 12.41 17.83
CA GLU A 388 -3.27 13.56 17.60
C GLU A 388 -2.00 13.55 18.49
#